data_2b16d75b59f22c65667c4a4767a3710d
#
_entry.id   2b16d75b59f22c65667c4a4767a3710d
#
_cell.length_a   1.000
_cell.length_b   1.000
_cell.length_c   1.000
_cell.angle_alpha   90.00
_cell.angle_beta   90.00
_cell.angle_gamma   90.00
#
_symmetry.space_group_name_H-M   'P 1'
#
loop_
_entity.id
_entity.type
_entity.pdbx_description
1 polymer ?
#
loop_
_entity_poly.entity_id
_entity_poly.type
_entity_poly.pdbx_seq_one_letter_code
_entity_poly.pdbx_strand_id
1 'polypeptide(L)'
;MSECTHDCSSCGESCADRQGGSPFQIKPLHEGCHVRKVYGVVSGKGGVGKSMVTSQLAVTMQRRGHRTAILDADVTGPSIPKCFGIHGRAVGSEDAILPVQTETGIQLMSVNLLLEHETDPVIWRGPVIGGVVQQFWGDVLWQDVDYMFVDMPPGTGDVPLTVFQSLPLDGIIIVTSPQELVSMIVSKAVAM
;
A
#
# COMPACT_ATOMS: atom_id res chain seq x y z
N MET A 1 39.76 19.41 -7.04
CA MET A 1 38.52 18.62 -6.90
C MET A 1 38.98 17.18 -6.80
N SER A 2 38.98 16.60 -5.61
CA SER A 2 39.36 15.19 -5.42
C SER A 2 38.20 14.31 -5.92
N GLU A 3 38.52 13.42 -6.87
CA GLU A 3 37.56 12.46 -7.38
C GLU A 3 37.14 11.51 -6.24
N CYS A 4 35.82 11.42 -6.00
CA CYS A 4 35.26 10.51 -5.00
C CYS A 4 35.45 9.07 -5.49
N THR A 5 36.17 8.26 -4.72
CA THR A 5 36.45 6.84 -5.04
C THR A 5 35.27 5.92 -4.71
N HIS A 6 34.15 6.43 -4.22
CA HIS A 6 32.95 5.69 -3.78
C HIS A 6 33.20 4.59 -2.72
N ASP A 7 34.39 4.53 -2.12
CA ASP A 7 34.66 3.67 -0.97
C ASP A 7 34.38 4.43 0.33
N CYS A 8 33.14 4.30 0.80
CA CYS A 8 32.65 4.99 2.00
C CYS A 8 33.16 4.42 3.32
N SER A 9 33.86 3.27 3.31
CA SER A 9 34.36 2.63 4.52
C SER A 9 35.62 3.29 5.06
N SER A 10 36.41 3.96 4.20
CA SER A 10 37.70 4.60 4.51
C SER A 10 37.70 6.13 4.36
N CYS A 11 36.61 6.73 3.89
CA CYS A 11 36.52 8.17 3.62
C CYS A 11 36.15 8.96 4.88
N GLY A 12 36.98 9.96 5.25
CA GLY A 12 36.76 10.88 6.39
C GLY A 12 35.93 12.12 6.11
N GLU A 13 35.48 12.32 4.85
CA GLU A 13 34.73 13.51 4.41
C GLU A 13 33.25 13.40 4.80
N SER A 14 32.60 14.54 5.16
CA SER A 14 31.15 14.62 5.38
C SER A 14 30.45 14.79 4.02
N CYS A 15 30.07 13.69 3.40
CA CYS A 15 29.36 13.67 2.14
C CYS A 15 27.83 13.73 2.36
N ALA A 16 27.12 14.50 1.53
CA ALA A 16 25.65 14.57 1.59
C ALA A 16 25.00 13.19 1.36
N ASP A 17 25.66 12.33 0.55
CA ASP A 17 25.21 10.94 0.32
C ASP A 17 25.38 10.01 1.53
N ARG A 18 26.20 10.40 2.53
CA ARG A 18 26.32 9.66 3.81
C ARG A 18 25.16 9.93 4.79
N GLN A 19 24.46 11.04 4.61
CA GLN A 19 23.22 11.34 5.35
C GLN A 19 22.00 10.72 4.69
N GLY A 20 22.21 9.90 3.66
CA GLY A 20 21.16 9.09 3.04
C GLY A 20 20.55 8.11 4.02
N GLY A 21 19.61 8.60 4.83
CA GLY A 21 18.53 7.76 5.25
C GLY A 21 17.95 7.15 3.97
N SER A 22 17.53 5.89 4.03
CA SER A 22 16.87 5.23 2.91
C SER A 22 15.95 6.25 2.22
N PRO A 23 15.99 6.43 0.89
CA PRO A 23 15.11 7.36 0.19
C PRO A 23 13.62 7.05 0.45
N PHE A 24 13.34 5.93 1.08
CA PHE A 24 12.04 5.47 1.53
C PHE A 24 12.00 5.41 3.06
N GLN A 25 11.92 6.55 3.73
CA GLN A 25 11.55 6.58 5.14
C GLN A 25 10.06 6.28 5.23
N ILE A 26 9.73 5.13 5.83
CA ILE A 26 8.34 4.78 6.14
C ILE A 26 7.81 5.83 7.12
N LYS A 27 6.72 6.50 6.73
CA LYS A 27 6.04 7.47 7.59
C LYS A 27 5.53 6.77 8.85
N PRO A 28 5.68 7.33 10.06
CA PRO A 28 5.03 6.76 11.24
C PRO A 28 3.51 6.82 11.10
N LEU A 29 2.80 5.93 11.79
CA LEU A 29 1.35 6.02 11.93
C LEU A 29 0.97 7.32 12.67
N HIS A 30 -0.25 7.79 12.41
CA HIS A 30 -0.82 8.89 13.16
C HIS A 30 -0.84 8.58 14.68
N GLU A 31 -0.67 9.59 15.51
CA GLU A 31 -0.66 9.43 16.96
C GLU A 31 -1.95 8.76 17.46
N GLY A 32 -1.81 7.75 18.31
CA GLY A 32 -2.92 6.96 18.82
C GLY A 32 -3.42 5.86 17.88
N CYS A 33 -2.85 5.71 16.68
CA CYS A 33 -3.15 4.63 15.76
C CYS A 33 -2.28 3.40 16.01
N HIS A 34 -2.85 2.21 15.81
CA HIS A 34 -2.14 0.96 15.95
C HIS A 34 -2.53 -0.03 14.88
N VAL A 35 -1.54 -0.54 14.14
CA VAL A 35 -1.68 -1.62 13.15
C VAL A 35 -0.69 -2.72 13.49
N ARG A 36 -1.18 -3.91 13.82
CA ARG A 36 -0.36 -5.01 14.33
C ARG A 36 0.36 -5.77 13.23
N LYS A 37 -0.33 -6.06 12.11
CA LYS A 37 0.20 -6.84 11.00
C LYS A 37 -0.26 -6.26 9.67
N VAL A 38 0.66 -6.14 8.72
CA VAL A 38 0.43 -5.59 7.37
C VAL A 38 0.84 -6.60 6.31
N TYR A 39 -0.11 -6.99 5.46
CA TYR A 39 0.13 -7.93 4.36
C TYR A 39 -0.16 -7.30 3.01
N GLY A 40 0.84 -7.30 2.12
CA GLY A 40 0.66 -6.87 0.74
C GLY A 40 0.07 -8.00 -0.11
N VAL A 41 -1.01 -7.73 -0.85
CA VAL A 41 -1.58 -8.68 -1.82
C VAL A 41 -1.14 -8.24 -3.21
N VAL A 42 -0.36 -9.08 -3.87
CA VAL A 42 0.32 -8.78 -5.13
C VAL A 42 -0.12 -9.70 -6.26
N SER A 43 -0.02 -9.23 -7.49
CA SER A 43 -0.26 -10.05 -8.68
C SER A 43 0.65 -9.61 -9.83
N GLY A 44 1.07 -10.56 -10.66
CA GLY A 44 1.93 -10.29 -11.83
C GLY A 44 1.22 -9.51 -12.95
N LYS A 45 -0.11 -9.59 -13.04
CA LYS A 45 -0.95 -8.85 -14.02
C LYS A 45 -2.30 -8.48 -13.42
N GLY A 46 -3.00 -7.56 -14.09
CA GLY A 46 -4.39 -7.22 -13.78
C GLY A 46 -5.37 -8.36 -14.11
N GLY A 47 -6.53 -8.35 -13.45
CA GLY A 47 -7.64 -9.24 -13.77
C GLY A 47 -7.55 -10.66 -13.21
N VAL A 48 -6.56 -11.01 -12.38
CA VAL A 48 -6.44 -12.34 -11.75
C VAL A 48 -7.27 -12.50 -10.47
N GLY A 49 -7.99 -11.47 -10.05
CA GLY A 49 -8.82 -11.52 -8.85
C GLY A 49 -8.11 -11.04 -7.57
N LYS A 50 -7.00 -10.29 -7.67
CA LYS A 50 -6.24 -9.75 -6.54
C LYS A 50 -7.13 -9.03 -5.52
N SER A 51 -7.87 -8.01 -5.95
CA SER A 51 -8.74 -7.21 -5.08
C SER A 51 -9.90 -8.02 -4.46
N MET A 52 -10.40 -9.04 -5.19
CA MET A 52 -11.36 -9.99 -4.63
C MET A 52 -10.73 -10.81 -3.49
N VAL A 53 -9.51 -11.33 -3.69
CA VAL A 53 -8.78 -12.08 -2.64
C VAL A 53 -8.51 -11.17 -1.45
N THR A 54 -8.05 -9.93 -1.67
CA THR A 54 -7.83 -8.92 -0.61
C THR A 54 -9.11 -8.71 0.21
N SER A 55 -10.24 -8.49 -0.45
CA SER A 55 -11.53 -8.29 0.20
C SER A 55 -11.97 -9.53 0.98
N GLN A 56 -11.82 -10.73 0.42
CA GLN A 56 -12.19 -11.99 1.09
C GLN A 56 -11.33 -12.28 2.31
N LEU A 57 -10.04 -11.97 2.26
CA LEU A 57 -9.13 -12.11 3.41
C LEU A 57 -9.60 -11.20 4.56
N ALA A 58 -9.85 -9.91 4.28
CA ALA A 58 -10.32 -8.97 5.27
C ALA A 58 -11.66 -9.42 5.89
N VAL A 59 -12.65 -9.79 5.06
CA VAL A 59 -13.95 -10.30 5.54
C VAL A 59 -13.79 -11.57 6.38
N THR A 60 -12.90 -12.49 5.97
CA THR A 60 -12.68 -13.74 6.70
C THR A 60 -12.06 -13.47 8.07
N MET A 61 -11.07 -12.59 8.15
CA MET A 61 -10.45 -12.24 9.42
C MET A 61 -11.41 -11.45 10.33
N GLN A 62 -12.20 -10.53 9.75
CA GLN A 62 -13.24 -9.82 10.49
C GLN A 62 -14.27 -10.77 11.10
N ARG A 63 -14.73 -11.76 10.32
CA ARG A 63 -15.66 -12.81 10.81
C ARG A 63 -15.09 -13.70 11.91
N ARG A 64 -13.76 -13.81 11.97
CA ARG A 64 -13.04 -14.53 13.05
C ARG A 64 -12.81 -13.67 14.29
N GLY A 65 -13.34 -12.45 14.33
CA GLY A 65 -13.27 -11.55 15.48
C GLY A 65 -12.02 -10.65 15.52
N HIS A 66 -11.25 -10.58 14.43
CA HIS A 66 -10.12 -9.65 14.32
C HIS A 66 -10.58 -8.31 13.72
N ARG A 67 -10.04 -7.21 14.22
CA ARG A 67 -10.25 -5.89 13.61
C ARG A 67 -9.40 -5.78 12.38
N THR A 68 -10.02 -5.55 11.23
CA THR A 68 -9.33 -5.55 9.94
C THR A 68 -9.43 -4.22 9.22
N ALA A 69 -8.42 -3.95 8.41
CA ALA A 69 -8.38 -2.81 7.52
C ALA A 69 -7.97 -3.23 6.10
N ILE A 70 -8.37 -2.43 5.11
CA ILE A 70 -7.89 -2.52 3.73
C ILE A 70 -7.37 -1.17 3.32
N LEU A 71 -6.11 -1.14 2.85
CA LEU A 71 -5.52 -0.02 2.15
C LEU A 71 -5.46 -0.35 0.67
N ASP A 72 -6.28 0.33 -0.14
CA ASP A 72 -6.30 0.17 -1.59
C ASP A 72 -5.20 1.06 -2.20
N ALA A 73 -4.08 0.45 -2.51
CA ALA A 73 -2.92 1.09 -3.14
C ALA A 73 -2.93 0.96 -4.68
N ASP A 74 -3.94 0.29 -5.27
CA ASP A 74 -4.13 0.25 -6.72
C ASP A 74 -4.85 1.51 -7.22
N VAL A 75 -4.13 2.63 -7.16
CA VAL A 75 -4.67 3.95 -7.54
C VAL A 75 -5.04 4.06 -9.04
N THR A 76 -4.59 3.12 -9.87
CA THR A 76 -4.87 3.10 -11.31
C THR A 76 -6.19 2.43 -11.64
N GLY A 77 -6.67 1.54 -10.80
CA GLY A 77 -7.91 0.80 -10.97
C GLY A 77 -8.56 0.44 -9.64
N PRO A 78 -8.81 1.44 -8.77
CA PRO A 78 -9.29 1.17 -7.41
C PRO A 78 -10.66 0.50 -7.45
N SER A 79 -10.72 -0.74 -6.98
CA SER A 79 -11.91 -1.60 -7.05
C SER A 79 -12.46 -2.00 -5.69
N ILE A 80 -11.70 -1.80 -4.63
CA ILE A 80 -12.07 -2.21 -3.27
C ILE A 80 -13.36 -1.55 -2.78
N PRO A 81 -13.58 -0.21 -2.88
CA PRO A 81 -14.84 0.40 -2.44
C PRO A 81 -16.06 -0.23 -3.13
N LYS A 82 -15.97 -0.52 -4.43
CA LYS A 82 -17.05 -1.18 -5.19
C LYS A 82 -17.35 -2.59 -4.70
N CYS A 83 -16.33 -3.35 -4.31
CA CYS A 83 -16.52 -4.71 -3.76
C CYS A 83 -17.35 -4.71 -2.47
N PHE A 84 -17.33 -3.61 -1.71
CA PHE A 84 -18.08 -3.44 -0.46
C PHE A 84 -19.34 -2.56 -0.63
N GLY A 85 -19.69 -2.15 -1.85
CA GLY A 85 -20.85 -1.27 -2.09
C GLY A 85 -20.70 0.11 -1.45
N ILE A 86 -19.48 0.59 -1.27
CA ILE A 86 -19.20 1.89 -0.67
C ILE A 86 -19.18 2.95 -1.79
N HIS A 87 -20.08 3.92 -1.67
CA HIS A 87 -20.21 5.07 -2.58
C HIS A 87 -19.97 6.41 -1.87
N GLY A 88 -19.63 6.37 -0.58
CA GLY A 88 -19.35 7.55 0.23
C GLY A 88 -17.93 8.07 0.04
N ARG A 89 -17.70 9.30 0.52
CA ARG A 89 -16.36 9.90 0.56
C ARG A 89 -15.74 9.75 1.95
N ALA A 90 -14.43 9.62 1.99
CA ALA A 90 -13.69 9.73 3.23
C ALA A 90 -13.80 11.18 3.74
N VAL A 91 -13.99 11.33 5.04
CA VAL A 91 -14.06 12.64 5.71
C VAL A 91 -12.74 12.87 6.41
N GLY A 92 -12.20 14.06 6.28
CA GLY A 92 -10.94 14.42 6.91
C GLY A 92 -10.94 15.85 7.42
N SER A 93 -10.01 16.14 8.30
CA SER A 93 -9.57 17.48 8.70
C SER A 93 -8.22 17.78 8.03
N GLU A 94 -7.64 18.95 8.33
CA GLU A 94 -6.30 19.32 7.85
C GLU A 94 -5.22 18.33 8.32
N ASP A 95 -5.41 17.70 9.49
CA ASP A 95 -4.40 16.88 10.14
C ASP A 95 -4.64 15.38 10.03
N ALA A 96 -5.86 14.92 9.72
CA ALA A 96 -6.20 13.50 9.74
C ALA A 96 -7.38 13.13 8.82
N ILE A 97 -7.37 11.91 8.29
CA ILE A 97 -8.40 11.35 7.44
C ILE A 97 -9.07 10.19 8.20
N LEU A 98 -10.40 10.18 8.25
CA LEU A 98 -11.14 9.06 8.79
C LEU A 98 -11.30 7.96 7.73
N PRO A 99 -10.94 6.71 8.02
CA PRO A 99 -11.21 5.61 7.11
C PRO A 99 -12.73 5.38 7.01
N VAL A 100 -13.20 5.01 5.83
CA VAL A 100 -14.59 4.58 5.68
C VAL A 100 -14.73 3.19 6.30
N GLN A 101 -15.82 2.94 7.00
CA GLN A 101 -16.11 1.64 7.58
C GLN A 101 -17.19 0.91 6.77
N THR A 102 -16.97 -0.36 6.52
CA THR A 102 -18.02 -1.24 5.98
C THR A 102 -19.07 -1.54 7.06
N GLU A 103 -20.24 -2.09 6.69
CA GLU A 103 -21.27 -2.52 7.63
C GLU A 103 -20.77 -3.51 8.69
N THR A 104 -19.73 -4.27 8.38
CA THR A 104 -19.11 -5.25 9.30
C THR A 104 -17.95 -4.66 10.10
N GLY A 105 -17.64 -3.37 9.94
CA GLY A 105 -16.60 -2.67 10.70
C GLY A 105 -15.19 -2.77 10.13
N ILE A 106 -15.01 -3.25 8.89
CA ILE A 106 -13.71 -3.21 8.21
C ILE A 106 -13.40 -1.77 7.86
N GLN A 107 -12.23 -1.28 8.28
CA GLN A 107 -11.74 0.06 7.95
C GLN A 107 -11.14 0.04 6.54
N LEU A 108 -11.51 1.02 5.72
CA LEU A 108 -11.12 1.06 4.31
C LEU A 108 -10.68 2.44 3.89
N MET A 109 -9.54 2.49 3.17
CA MET A 109 -9.06 3.69 2.52
C MET A 109 -8.65 3.39 1.09
N SER A 110 -9.08 4.25 0.16
CA SER A 110 -8.80 4.18 -1.28
C SER A 110 -8.79 5.58 -1.85
N VAL A 111 -8.05 5.79 -2.93
CA VAL A 111 -8.01 7.09 -3.63
C VAL A 111 -9.41 7.51 -4.13
N ASN A 112 -10.24 6.55 -4.53
CA ASN A 112 -11.61 6.84 -4.98
C ASN A 112 -12.49 7.50 -3.91
N LEU A 113 -12.17 7.29 -2.63
CA LEU A 113 -12.91 7.89 -1.53
C LEU A 113 -12.55 9.37 -1.31
N LEU A 114 -11.52 9.88 -1.99
CA LEU A 114 -11.11 11.29 -1.96
C LEU A 114 -11.54 12.08 -3.20
N LEU A 115 -11.91 11.40 -4.29
CA LEU A 115 -12.29 12.04 -5.55
C LEU A 115 -13.71 12.64 -5.47
N GLU A 116 -13.95 13.70 -6.22
CA GLU A 116 -15.31 14.28 -6.35
C GLU A 116 -16.25 13.36 -7.13
N HIS A 117 -15.72 12.75 -8.18
CA HIS A 117 -16.42 11.74 -8.98
C HIS A 117 -15.54 10.50 -9.10
N GLU A 118 -16.12 9.32 -8.94
CA GLU A 118 -15.42 8.03 -9.06
C GLU A 118 -14.73 7.82 -10.42
N THR A 119 -15.15 8.57 -11.44
CA THR A 119 -14.66 8.48 -12.82
C THR A 119 -13.61 9.54 -13.15
N ASP A 120 -13.26 10.41 -12.20
CA ASP A 120 -12.28 11.44 -12.46
C ASP A 120 -10.91 10.81 -12.81
N PRO A 121 -10.32 11.19 -13.96
CA PRO A 121 -9.05 10.61 -14.39
C PRO A 121 -7.93 11.09 -13.48
N VAL A 122 -7.33 10.15 -12.77
CA VAL A 122 -6.17 10.43 -11.93
C VAL A 122 -4.92 9.94 -12.64
N ILE A 123 -4.09 10.88 -13.12
CA ILE A 123 -2.82 10.55 -13.76
C ILE A 123 -1.71 10.63 -12.70
N TRP A 124 -1.36 9.47 -12.15
CA TRP A 124 -0.33 9.36 -11.14
C TRP A 124 0.94 8.72 -11.72
N ARG A 125 2.08 9.34 -11.48
CA ARG A 125 3.39 8.73 -11.76
C ARG A 125 3.89 8.01 -10.50
N GLY A 126 4.76 6.99 -10.66
CA GLY A 126 5.24 6.15 -9.57
C GLY A 126 5.58 6.88 -8.26
N PRO A 127 6.42 7.95 -8.26
CA PRO A 127 6.76 8.68 -7.03
C PRO A 127 5.54 9.33 -6.33
N VAL A 128 4.55 9.78 -7.10
CA VAL A 128 3.32 10.37 -6.56
C VAL A 128 2.46 9.30 -5.90
N ILE A 129 2.39 8.11 -6.50
CA ILE A 129 1.66 6.96 -5.93
C ILE A 129 2.25 6.57 -4.57
N GLY A 130 3.58 6.47 -4.48
CA GLY A 130 4.25 6.19 -3.21
C GLY A 130 3.92 7.22 -2.14
N GLY A 131 3.90 8.51 -2.49
CA GLY A 131 3.53 9.60 -1.59
C GLY A 131 2.08 9.47 -1.08
N VAL A 132 1.13 9.17 -1.95
CA VAL A 132 -0.27 8.96 -1.58
C VAL A 132 -0.45 7.75 -0.66
N VAL A 133 0.22 6.65 -0.98
CA VAL A 133 0.17 5.44 -0.13
C VAL A 133 0.77 5.71 1.25
N GLN A 134 1.86 6.48 1.33
CA GLN A 134 2.44 6.92 2.60
C GLN A 134 1.49 7.85 3.38
N GLN A 135 0.74 8.71 2.69
CA GLN A 135 -0.30 9.52 3.33
C GLN A 135 -1.44 8.64 3.86
N PHE A 136 -1.90 7.67 3.08
CA PHE A 136 -2.93 6.73 3.56
C PHE A 136 -2.45 5.90 4.75
N TRP A 137 -1.18 5.59 4.82
CA TRP A 137 -0.60 4.92 5.97
C TRP A 137 -0.52 5.85 7.19
N GLY A 138 0.04 7.06 7.04
CA GLY A 138 0.41 7.93 8.14
C GLY A 138 -0.67 8.91 8.58
N ASP A 139 -1.56 9.38 7.67
CA ASP A 139 -2.54 10.43 7.96
C ASP A 139 -3.95 9.88 8.19
N VAL A 140 -4.21 8.60 7.86
CA VAL A 140 -5.48 7.95 8.15
C VAL A 140 -5.49 7.45 9.59
N LEU A 141 -6.59 7.72 10.30
CA LEU A 141 -6.80 7.30 11.68
C LEU A 141 -7.19 5.81 11.76
N TRP A 142 -6.21 4.94 11.60
CA TRP A 142 -6.39 3.49 11.73
C TRP A 142 -6.59 3.10 13.21
N GLN A 143 -7.82 2.71 13.58
CA GLN A 143 -8.17 2.42 14.95
C GLN A 143 -7.95 0.94 15.28
N ASP A 144 -6.90 0.65 16.06
CA ASP A 144 -6.66 -0.70 16.63
C ASP A 144 -6.82 -1.86 15.62
N VAL A 145 -6.07 -1.84 14.54
CA VAL A 145 -6.13 -2.84 13.47
C VAL A 145 -5.25 -4.05 13.81
N ASP A 146 -5.83 -5.26 13.85
CA ASP A 146 -5.07 -6.49 14.01
C ASP A 146 -4.39 -6.91 12.70
N TYR A 147 -5.12 -6.80 11.57
CA TYR A 147 -4.64 -7.16 10.23
C TYR A 147 -5.03 -6.12 9.20
N MET A 148 -4.03 -5.55 8.55
CA MET A 148 -4.23 -4.70 7.39
C MET A 148 -3.83 -5.46 6.13
N PHE A 149 -4.72 -5.46 5.13
CA PHE A 149 -4.46 -5.99 3.79
C PHE A 149 -4.29 -4.82 2.82
N VAL A 150 -3.14 -4.80 2.14
CA VAL A 150 -2.83 -3.77 1.15
C VAL A 150 -3.07 -4.34 -0.23
N ASP A 151 -4.05 -3.81 -0.96
CA ASP A 151 -4.30 -4.17 -2.36
C ASP A 151 -3.28 -3.44 -3.25
N MET A 152 -2.24 -4.16 -3.66
CA MET A 152 -1.09 -3.60 -4.38
C MET A 152 -1.43 -3.35 -5.86
N PRO A 153 -0.80 -2.37 -6.52
CA PRO A 153 -0.90 -2.25 -7.97
C PRO A 153 -0.44 -3.54 -8.66
N PRO A 154 -1.05 -3.90 -9.81
CA PRO A 154 -0.64 -5.11 -10.54
C PRO A 154 0.72 -4.92 -11.23
N GLY A 155 1.42 -6.02 -11.47
CA GLY A 155 2.69 -6.05 -12.17
C GLY A 155 3.91 -6.15 -11.27
N THR A 156 5.09 -6.07 -11.88
CA THR A 156 6.42 -6.18 -11.23
C THR A 156 7.32 -5.00 -11.58
N GLY A 157 6.74 -3.88 -11.99
CA GLY A 157 7.45 -2.66 -12.36
C GLY A 157 7.73 -1.74 -11.18
N ASP A 158 8.09 -0.51 -11.49
CA ASP A 158 8.50 0.51 -10.49
C ASP A 158 7.37 0.91 -9.53
N VAL A 159 6.10 0.86 -9.99
CA VAL A 159 4.96 1.30 -9.17
C VAL A 159 4.71 0.34 -8.01
N PRO A 160 4.54 -0.99 -8.22
CA PRO A 160 4.43 -1.95 -7.11
C PRO A 160 5.64 -1.89 -6.18
N LEU A 161 6.86 -1.76 -6.72
CA LEU A 161 8.07 -1.66 -5.92
C LEU A 161 8.07 -0.43 -5.02
N THR A 162 7.68 0.74 -5.57
CA THR A 162 7.57 1.98 -4.80
C THR A 162 6.57 1.84 -3.65
N VAL A 163 5.39 1.25 -3.89
CA VAL A 163 4.39 1.00 -2.85
C VAL A 163 4.94 0.02 -1.80
N PHE A 164 5.60 -1.05 -2.25
CA PHE A 164 6.22 -2.04 -1.36
C PHE A 164 7.23 -1.41 -0.40
N GLN A 165 8.05 -0.49 -0.89
CA GLN A 165 9.07 0.22 -0.10
C GLN A 165 8.48 1.34 0.79
N SER A 166 7.23 1.74 0.54
CA SER A 166 6.55 2.82 1.26
C SER A 166 5.80 2.37 2.52
N LEU A 167 5.65 1.05 2.74
CA LEU A 167 4.86 0.47 3.82
C LEU A 167 5.65 -0.57 4.61
N PRO A 168 5.41 -0.71 5.93
CA PRO A 168 6.06 -1.71 6.79
C PRO A 168 5.37 -3.09 6.63
N LEU A 169 5.54 -3.74 5.49
CA LEU A 169 4.91 -5.03 5.21
C LEU A 169 5.54 -6.15 6.05
N ASP A 170 4.72 -6.93 6.75
CA ASP A 170 5.12 -8.16 7.46
C ASP A 170 5.22 -9.37 6.52
N GLY A 171 4.56 -9.32 5.37
CA GLY A 171 4.58 -10.38 4.37
C GLY A 171 3.77 -10.06 3.13
N ILE A 172 3.87 -10.93 2.13
CA ILE A 172 3.14 -10.81 0.86
C ILE A 172 2.29 -12.05 0.58
N ILE A 173 1.16 -11.82 -0.07
CA ILE A 173 0.26 -12.84 -0.58
C ILE A 173 0.22 -12.71 -2.10
N ILE A 174 0.68 -13.74 -2.81
CA ILE A 174 0.76 -13.72 -4.27
C ILE A 174 -0.49 -14.34 -4.87
N VAL A 175 -1.21 -13.56 -5.68
CA VAL A 175 -2.39 -14.00 -6.41
C VAL A 175 -2.02 -14.21 -7.87
N THR A 176 -2.21 -15.43 -8.36
CA THR A 176 -1.87 -15.81 -9.74
C THR A 176 -2.93 -16.71 -10.33
N SER A 177 -3.00 -16.81 -11.67
CA SER A 177 -3.87 -17.74 -12.37
C SER A 177 -3.06 -18.88 -12.99
N PRO A 178 -3.64 -20.08 -13.18
CA PRO A 178 -2.94 -21.23 -13.77
C PRO A 178 -2.45 -20.99 -15.20
N GLN A 179 -3.01 -20.01 -15.90
CA GLN A 179 -2.64 -19.65 -17.28
C GLN A 179 -1.36 -18.81 -17.35
N GLU A 180 -0.91 -18.28 -16.21
CA GLU A 180 0.38 -17.61 -16.12
C GLU A 180 1.44 -18.67 -15.85
N LEU A 181 2.28 -18.96 -16.83
CA LEU A 181 3.57 -19.65 -16.66
C LEU A 181 4.52 -18.73 -15.86
N VAL A 182 4.26 -18.64 -14.57
CA VAL A 182 4.60 -17.52 -13.70
C VAL A 182 5.88 -17.76 -12.91
N SER A 183 6.67 -18.78 -13.23
CA SER A 183 7.91 -19.02 -12.49
C SER A 183 8.81 -17.78 -12.42
N MET A 184 8.84 -16.97 -13.47
CA MET A 184 9.72 -15.81 -13.56
C MET A 184 9.19 -14.57 -12.82
N ILE A 185 7.86 -14.36 -12.81
CA ILE A 185 7.24 -13.19 -12.14
C ILE A 185 7.17 -13.40 -10.63
N VAL A 186 6.81 -14.62 -10.21
CA VAL A 186 6.83 -15.01 -8.79
C VAL A 186 8.25 -14.96 -8.24
N SER A 187 9.24 -15.44 -8.99
CA SER A 187 10.65 -15.36 -8.56
C SER A 187 11.12 -13.92 -8.38
N LYS A 188 10.69 -12.97 -9.22
CA LYS A 188 10.99 -11.55 -9.05
C LYS A 188 10.28 -10.97 -7.82
N ALA A 189 9.02 -11.30 -7.58
CA ALA A 189 8.27 -10.82 -6.42
C ALA A 189 8.82 -11.36 -5.09
N VAL A 190 9.37 -12.58 -5.09
CA VAL A 190 10.03 -13.20 -3.90
C VAL A 190 11.41 -12.62 -3.68
N ALA A 191 12.08 -12.12 -4.73
CA ALA A 191 13.42 -11.54 -4.66
C ALA A 191 13.40 -10.01 -4.33
N MET A 192 12.23 -9.40 -4.24
CA MET A 192 12.01 -8.02 -3.82
C MET A 192 11.88 -7.92 -2.30
#